data_92a7d064abb1ea8d46fe6de6d1850b49
#
_entry.id   92a7d064abb1ea8d46fe6de6d1850b49
#
_cell.length_a   1.000
_cell.length_b   1.000
_cell.length_c   1.000
_cell.angle_alpha   90.00
_cell.angle_beta   90.00
_cell.angle_gamma   90.00
#
_symmetry.space_group_name_H-M   'P 1'
#
loop_
_entity.id
_entity.type
_entity.pdbx_description
1 polymer ?
#
loop_
_entity_poly.entity_id
_entity_poly.type
_entity_poly.pdbx_seq_one_letter_code
_entity_poly.pdbx_strand_id
1 'polypeptide(L)'
;MAQIRIMFILSFTLMSNLGKGDDLYEDYTWHVNKIPRIVTSNVFHLKSPNFDAEPKLELNGTCGIECQKTLPTPSLTDLEHYLSYETMFENGTRTLTKVNVRHWPPGHENITVAKHSLRRKRQVYGTDSRFSISDKHFMTNYPFSTAVKLSSGCSGILISPKHVLTAAHCVHNGTDYVNNAKKLRVGILKIRSKRGGKRRKGSKRNKGGEPEDADSLSKGGKKQRRKSVQKRSAAEEKISTESGRERGSSGGKPSFQWTRVKSIQIPKGWFKEVTEKMSIDYDYAVLELKRPHKKKYMELAVSPEVEKMPGSRVHFSGFDEDRLGQLVYRFCSISEESSDLFYQYCDADPGSSGSGIYIRLKEPNKKKWRRKIVAIYSGHQWVEVNGEQQDYNVAVRITPLKYAQICLWIHGNNADCTQG
;
A
#
# COMPACT_ATOMS: atom_id res chain seq x y z
N MET A 1 -38.93 34.12 -46.55
CA MET A 1 -38.60 34.28 -45.10
C MET A 1 -38.89 33.06 -44.27
N ALA A 2 -39.75 32.12 -44.68
CA ALA A 2 -40.04 30.90 -43.92
C ALA A 2 -38.96 29.80 -44.00
N GLN A 3 -38.25 29.72 -45.14
CA GLN A 3 -37.20 28.68 -45.30
C GLN A 3 -35.90 28.95 -44.49
N ILE A 4 -35.58 30.20 -44.18
CA ILE A 4 -34.41 30.56 -43.38
C ILE A 4 -34.65 30.19 -41.89
N ARG A 5 -35.89 30.22 -41.40
CA ARG A 5 -36.19 29.85 -40.02
C ARG A 5 -36.13 28.32 -39.77
N ILE A 6 -36.40 27.51 -40.77
CA ILE A 6 -36.31 26.04 -40.65
C ILE A 6 -34.85 25.59 -40.64
N MET A 7 -33.97 26.22 -41.41
CA MET A 7 -32.55 25.90 -41.37
C MET A 7 -31.87 26.25 -40.04
N PHE A 8 -32.32 27.32 -39.36
CA PHE A 8 -31.76 27.67 -38.03
C PHE A 8 -32.24 26.74 -36.93
N ILE A 9 -33.44 26.18 -37.02
CA ILE A 9 -33.97 25.24 -36.03
C ILE A 9 -33.29 23.87 -36.20
N LEU A 10 -33.03 23.42 -37.42
CA LEU A 10 -32.27 22.18 -37.68
C LEU A 10 -30.79 22.27 -37.28
N SER A 11 -30.15 23.43 -37.43
CA SER A 11 -28.76 23.59 -36.98
C SER A 11 -28.66 23.67 -35.45
N PHE A 12 -29.69 24.19 -34.74
CA PHE A 12 -29.68 24.23 -33.29
C PHE A 12 -29.98 22.89 -32.66
N THR A 13 -30.73 22.01 -33.30
CA THR A 13 -30.97 20.65 -32.85
C THR A 13 -29.78 19.73 -33.12
N LEU A 14 -28.96 20.00 -34.13
CA LEU A 14 -27.70 19.25 -34.32
C LEU A 14 -26.59 19.68 -33.35
N MET A 15 -26.57 20.93 -32.89
CA MET A 15 -25.58 21.40 -31.92
C MET A 15 -25.88 20.99 -30.47
N SER A 16 -27.12 20.63 -30.15
CA SER A 16 -27.50 20.18 -28.81
C SER A 16 -27.12 18.71 -28.53
N ASN A 17 -26.68 17.94 -29.55
CA ASN A 17 -26.18 16.56 -29.37
C ASN A 17 -24.66 16.44 -29.37
N LEU A 18 -23.90 17.53 -29.51
CA LEU A 18 -22.43 17.53 -29.45
C LEU A 18 -21.86 17.86 -28.06
N GLY A 19 -22.69 17.86 -27.03
CA GLY A 19 -22.31 18.28 -25.68
C GLY A 19 -22.47 17.25 -24.57
N LYS A 20 -22.75 15.98 -24.88
CA LYS A 20 -22.51 14.89 -23.95
C LYS A 20 -21.18 14.23 -24.33
N GLY A 21 -20.09 14.75 -23.79
CA GLY A 21 -18.93 13.94 -23.57
C GLY A 21 -19.40 12.74 -22.79
N ASP A 22 -19.53 11.59 -23.43
CA ASP A 22 -19.61 10.32 -22.75
C ASP A 22 -18.37 10.24 -21.89
N ASP A 23 -18.52 10.60 -20.61
CA ASP A 23 -17.65 10.14 -19.57
C ASP A 23 -17.72 8.60 -19.67
N LEU A 24 -16.76 8.02 -20.37
CA LEU A 24 -16.45 6.59 -20.37
C LEU A 24 -15.99 6.17 -18.95
N TYR A 25 -16.77 6.50 -17.95
CA TYR A 25 -16.79 5.81 -16.68
C TYR A 25 -17.68 4.58 -16.90
N GLU A 26 -17.06 3.49 -17.34
CA GLU A 26 -17.70 2.20 -17.27
C GLU A 26 -18.30 2.04 -15.88
N ASP A 27 -19.61 1.94 -15.80
CA ASP A 27 -20.34 1.62 -14.58
C ASP A 27 -20.00 0.17 -14.22
N TYR A 28 -18.89 -0.02 -13.44
CA TYR A 28 -18.60 -1.33 -12.90
C TYR A 28 -19.72 -1.71 -11.93
N THR A 29 -20.69 -2.45 -12.44
CA THR A 29 -21.68 -3.11 -11.62
C THR A 29 -21.01 -4.33 -11.01
N TRP A 30 -20.96 -4.35 -9.70
CA TRP A 30 -20.44 -5.46 -8.93
C TRP A 30 -21.33 -6.69 -9.08
N HIS A 31 -20.81 -7.74 -9.66
CA HIS A 31 -21.40 -9.06 -9.55
C HIS A 31 -20.83 -9.69 -8.27
N VAL A 32 -21.71 -9.98 -7.32
CA VAL A 32 -21.33 -10.75 -6.12
C VAL A 32 -21.01 -12.17 -6.57
N ASN A 33 -19.74 -12.45 -6.85
CA ASN A 33 -19.28 -13.80 -7.07
C ASN A 33 -19.44 -14.57 -5.76
N LYS A 34 -19.87 -15.82 -5.82
CA LYS A 34 -19.91 -16.68 -4.64
C LYS A 34 -18.51 -16.81 -4.09
N ILE A 35 -18.27 -16.23 -2.92
CA ILE A 35 -16.98 -16.31 -2.24
C ILE A 35 -16.80 -17.74 -1.70
N PRO A 36 -15.69 -18.43 -2.03
CA PRO A 36 -15.41 -19.75 -1.46
C PRO A 36 -15.22 -19.65 0.04
N ARG A 37 -15.45 -20.74 0.74
CA ARG A 37 -15.27 -20.80 2.18
C ARG A 37 -13.95 -21.48 2.51
N ILE A 38 -13.05 -20.77 3.18
CA ILE A 38 -11.80 -21.33 3.70
C ILE A 38 -12.00 -21.74 5.15
N VAL A 39 -11.69 -23.00 5.46
CA VAL A 39 -11.84 -23.58 6.79
C VAL A 39 -10.46 -24.00 7.28
N THR A 40 -10.08 -23.54 8.47
CA THR A 40 -8.84 -24.01 9.13
C THR A 40 -8.99 -25.46 9.56
N SER A 41 -8.00 -26.30 9.26
CA SER A 41 -8.00 -27.71 9.64
C SER A 41 -7.05 -27.98 10.80
N ASN A 42 -5.76 -27.77 10.61
CA ASN A 42 -4.72 -28.08 11.58
C ASN A 42 -3.78 -26.90 11.79
N VAL A 43 -3.28 -26.76 13.02
CA VAL A 43 -2.28 -25.75 13.37
C VAL A 43 -1.05 -26.44 13.93
N PHE A 44 0.11 -26.15 13.34
CA PHE A 44 1.39 -26.72 13.74
C PHE A 44 2.32 -25.63 14.25
N HIS A 45 3.02 -25.88 15.34
CA HIS A 45 4.08 -24.98 15.79
C HIS A 45 5.36 -25.21 14.99
N LEU A 46 5.97 -24.14 14.53
CA LEU A 46 7.22 -24.17 13.77
C LEU A 46 8.37 -23.65 14.64
N LYS A 47 9.60 -24.03 14.25
CA LYS A 47 10.82 -23.45 14.87
C LYS A 47 10.88 -21.93 14.56
N SER A 48 11.48 -21.17 15.46
CA SER A 48 11.73 -19.74 15.21
C SER A 48 12.58 -19.56 13.95
N PRO A 49 12.28 -18.54 13.10
CA PRO A 49 13.10 -18.22 11.96
C PRO A 49 14.39 -17.52 12.36
N ASN A 50 15.37 -17.46 11.45
CA ASN A 50 16.66 -16.78 11.70
C ASN A 50 16.54 -15.26 11.69
N PHE A 51 15.62 -14.68 10.92
CA PHE A 51 15.47 -13.23 10.72
C PHE A 51 16.66 -12.58 10.00
N ASP A 52 17.19 -13.24 8.99
CA ASP A 52 18.37 -12.78 8.24
C ASP A 52 18.04 -12.17 6.88
N ALA A 53 16.76 -12.14 6.48
CA ALA A 53 16.36 -11.63 5.18
C ALA A 53 16.43 -10.10 5.09
N GLU A 54 16.83 -9.62 3.92
CA GLU A 54 16.77 -8.21 3.57
C GLU A 54 15.34 -7.81 3.17
N PRO A 55 14.89 -6.58 3.52
CA PRO A 55 13.53 -6.13 3.20
C PRO A 55 13.30 -5.79 1.72
N LYS A 56 14.37 -5.70 0.93
CA LYS A 56 14.31 -5.44 -0.51
C LYS A 56 14.49 -6.75 -1.25
N LEU A 57 13.49 -7.13 -2.03
CA LEU A 57 13.56 -8.26 -2.93
C LEU A 57 13.42 -7.75 -4.36
N GLU A 58 14.39 -8.10 -5.20
CA GLU A 58 14.17 -8.04 -6.64
C GLU A 58 13.13 -9.12 -6.98
N LEU A 59 12.03 -8.69 -7.56
CA LEU A 59 10.97 -9.59 -8.01
C LEU A 59 11.41 -10.25 -9.34
N ASN A 60 12.41 -11.11 -9.27
CA ASN A 60 12.81 -11.92 -10.41
C ASN A 60 11.77 -13.02 -10.62
N GLY A 61 10.62 -12.61 -11.18
CA GLY A 61 9.57 -13.54 -11.56
C GLY A 61 10.07 -14.43 -12.69
N THR A 62 10.10 -15.72 -12.43
CA THR A 62 10.48 -16.72 -13.45
C THR A 62 9.35 -16.99 -14.45
N CYS A 63 8.14 -16.48 -14.18
CA CYS A 63 6.94 -16.71 -15.00
C CYS A 63 6.24 -15.36 -15.30
N GLY A 64 6.38 -14.89 -16.53
CA GLY A 64 5.67 -13.72 -17.04
C GLY A 64 4.27 -14.02 -17.55
N ILE A 65 3.67 -13.06 -18.25
CA ILE A 65 2.28 -13.15 -18.75
C ILE A 65 2.08 -14.40 -19.64
N GLU A 66 3.00 -14.69 -20.53
CA GLU A 66 2.88 -15.84 -21.46
C GLU A 66 3.06 -17.17 -20.71
N CYS A 67 4.03 -17.22 -19.81
CA CYS A 67 4.24 -18.38 -18.97
C CYS A 67 2.99 -18.67 -18.11
N GLN A 68 2.40 -17.65 -17.49
CA GLN A 68 1.18 -17.83 -16.68
C GLN A 68 -0.02 -18.34 -17.47
N LYS A 69 -0.11 -17.98 -18.76
CA LYS A 69 -1.16 -18.51 -19.66
C LYS A 69 -1.01 -19.98 -19.98
N THR A 70 0.21 -20.51 -19.89
CA THR A 70 0.54 -21.91 -20.25
C THR A 70 0.63 -22.83 -19.03
N LEU A 71 0.64 -22.29 -17.82
CA LEU A 71 0.66 -23.07 -16.60
C LEU A 71 -0.63 -23.87 -16.44
N PRO A 72 -0.55 -25.12 -16.00
CA PRO A 72 -1.74 -25.91 -15.67
C PRO A 72 -2.49 -25.26 -14.51
N THR A 73 -3.82 -25.31 -14.57
CA THR A 73 -4.66 -24.86 -13.47
C THR A 73 -4.35 -25.68 -12.21
N PRO A 74 -4.01 -25.05 -11.07
CA PRO A 74 -3.72 -25.77 -9.84
C PRO A 74 -4.91 -26.63 -9.41
N SER A 75 -4.64 -27.84 -8.94
CA SER A 75 -5.66 -28.70 -8.35
C SER A 75 -6.21 -28.06 -7.05
N LEU A 76 -7.38 -28.55 -6.60
CA LEU A 76 -7.92 -28.08 -5.31
C LEU A 76 -6.95 -28.30 -4.15
N THR A 77 -6.23 -29.43 -4.15
CA THR A 77 -5.22 -29.77 -3.15
C THR A 77 -4.05 -28.78 -3.18
N ASP A 78 -3.60 -28.42 -4.39
CA ASP A 78 -2.53 -27.41 -4.55
C ASP A 78 -2.99 -26.04 -4.04
N LEU A 79 -4.23 -25.63 -4.39
CA LEU A 79 -4.81 -24.37 -3.88
C LEU A 79 -4.93 -24.36 -2.36
N GLU A 80 -5.36 -25.47 -1.71
CA GLU A 80 -5.39 -25.60 -0.26
C GLU A 80 -3.99 -25.52 0.35
N HIS A 81 -3.00 -26.10 -0.34
CA HIS A 81 -1.61 -26.02 0.08
C HIS A 81 -1.08 -24.58 -0.02
N TYR A 82 -1.30 -23.88 -1.14
CA TYR A 82 -0.86 -22.50 -1.36
C TYR A 82 -1.55 -21.50 -0.43
N LEU A 83 -2.83 -21.74 -0.12
CA LEU A 83 -3.63 -20.93 0.80
C LEU A 83 -3.41 -21.28 2.28
N SER A 84 -2.78 -22.42 2.60
CA SER A 84 -2.27 -22.63 3.95
C SER A 84 -1.30 -21.49 4.30
N TYR A 85 -1.19 -21.09 5.55
CA TYR A 85 -0.47 -19.87 5.89
C TYR A 85 0.34 -19.96 7.17
N GLU A 86 1.43 -19.21 7.20
CA GLU A 86 2.18 -19.00 8.43
C GLU A 86 1.68 -17.76 9.18
N THR A 87 1.65 -17.88 10.50
CA THR A 87 1.47 -16.75 11.42
C THR A 87 2.71 -16.60 12.26
N MET A 88 3.40 -15.47 12.15
CA MET A 88 4.53 -15.10 13.00
C MET A 88 4.09 -14.07 14.02
N PHE A 89 4.36 -14.31 15.29
CA PHE A 89 3.98 -13.45 16.41
C PHE A 89 5.12 -12.52 16.84
N GLU A 90 4.80 -11.44 17.58
CA GLU A 90 5.78 -10.45 18.06
C GLU A 90 6.92 -11.05 18.93
N ASN A 91 6.69 -12.21 19.57
CA ASN A 91 7.71 -12.93 20.32
C ASN A 91 8.62 -13.80 19.45
N GLY A 92 8.35 -13.89 18.14
CA GLY A 92 9.10 -14.69 17.17
C GLY A 92 8.62 -16.14 17.05
N THR A 93 7.58 -16.56 17.77
CA THR A 93 6.97 -17.89 17.54
C THR A 93 6.22 -17.88 16.20
N ARG A 94 6.23 -19.04 15.54
CA ARG A 94 5.51 -19.26 14.26
C ARG A 94 4.55 -20.44 14.38
N THR A 95 3.45 -20.32 13.66
CA THR A 95 2.53 -21.45 13.44
C THR A 95 2.23 -21.57 11.94
N LEU A 96 2.13 -22.81 11.47
CA LEU A 96 1.58 -23.14 10.15
C LEU A 96 0.13 -23.59 10.34
N THR A 97 -0.79 -22.90 9.69
CA THR A 97 -2.20 -23.25 9.66
C THR A 97 -2.55 -23.86 8.31
N LYS A 98 -2.97 -25.12 8.29
CA LYS A 98 -3.52 -25.75 7.09
C LYS A 98 -4.98 -25.37 6.90
N VAL A 99 -5.38 -25.23 5.65
CA VAL A 99 -6.75 -24.86 5.29
C VAL A 99 -7.35 -25.84 4.30
N ASN A 100 -8.69 -25.90 4.29
CA ASN A 100 -9.47 -26.58 3.27
C ASN A 100 -10.41 -25.57 2.61
N VAL A 101 -10.63 -25.70 1.30
CA VAL A 101 -11.52 -24.86 0.52
C VAL A 101 -12.84 -25.56 0.29
N ARG A 102 -13.95 -24.92 0.66
CA ARG A 102 -15.31 -25.44 0.47
C ARG A 102 -16.11 -24.52 -0.44
N HIS A 103 -17.07 -25.08 -1.16
CA HIS A 103 -17.94 -24.35 -2.09
C HIS A 103 -17.18 -23.69 -3.25
N TRP A 104 -16.07 -24.29 -3.65
CA TRP A 104 -15.40 -23.95 -4.88
C TRP A 104 -16.19 -24.56 -6.04
N PRO A 105 -16.67 -23.77 -7.03
CA PRO A 105 -17.45 -24.34 -8.13
C PRO A 105 -16.56 -25.29 -8.94
N PRO A 106 -16.98 -26.54 -9.18
CA PRO A 106 -16.33 -27.40 -10.15
C PRO A 106 -16.56 -26.78 -11.54
N GLY A 107 -15.54 -26.52 -12.31
CA GLY A 107 -15.66 -26.11 -13.70
C GLY A 107 -14.98 -24.83 -14.15
N HIS A 108 -14.05 -24.26 -13.37
CA HIS A 108 -13.13 -23.24 -13.90
C HIS A 108 -12.02 -23.83 -14.79
N GLU A 109 -12.23 -25.03 -15.35
CA GLU A 109 -11.20 -25.76 -16.11
C GLU A 109 -10.93 -25.21 -17.50
N ASN A 110 -11.73 -24.29 -18.04
CA ASN A 110 -11.51 -23.78 -19.40
C ASN A 110 -11.82 -22.29 -19.50
N ILE A 111 -10.90 -21.46 -19.03
CA ILE A 111 -10.84 -20.09 -19.56
C ILE A 111 -10.09 -20.19 -20.88
N THR A 112 -10.85 -20.38 -21.97
CA THR A 112 -10.34 -20.18 -23.33
C THR A 112 -9.96 -18.71 -23.44
N VAL A 113 -8.65 -18.47 -23.46
CA VAL A 113 -8.10 -17.12 -23.68
C VAL A 113 -8.51 -16.68 -25.07
N ALA A 114 -9.46 -15.77 -25.18
CA ALA A 114 -9.80 -15.11 -26.43
C ALA A 114 -8.58 -14.34 -26.94
N LYS A 115 -8.22 -14.55 -28.21
CA LYS A 115 -7.15 -13.81 -28.86
C LYS A 115 -7.52 -12.34 -28.93
N HIS A 116 -6.93 -11.52 -28.05
CA HIS A 116 -7.12 -10.08 -28.11
C HIS A 116 -6.33 -9.46 -29.26
N SER A 117 -7.01 -8.62 -30.00
CA SER A 117 -6.45 -7.71 -30.99
C SER A 117 -5.44 -6.77 -30.31
N LEU A 118 -4.19 -6.85 -30.76
CA LEU A 118 -3.09 -6.03 -30.31
C LEU A 118 -3.37 -4.54 -30.56
N ARG A 119 -3.89 -3.86 -29.58
CA ARG A 119 -3.91 -2.41 -29.56
C ARG A 119 -2.49 -1.94 -29.22
N ARG A 120 -1.77 -1.39 -30.20
CA ARG A 120 -0.43 -0.81 -30.00
C ARG A 120 -0.46 0.16 -28.83
N LYS A 121 0.23 -0.19 -27.77
CA LYS A 121 0.37 0.66 -26.56
C LYS A 121 1.36 1.77 -26.80
N ARG A 122 1.02 2.96 -26.35
CA ARG A 122 1.97 4.04 -26.19
C ARG A 122 2.62 3.87 -24.83
N GLN A 123 3.88 3.48 -24.85
CA GLN A 123 4.75 3.51 -23.70
C GLN A 123 5.07 4.98 -23.41
N VAL A 124 4.61 5.50 -22.28
CA VAL A 124 4.96 6.85 -21.83
C VAL A 124 5.73 6.71 -20.54
N TYR A 125 7.00 6.33 -20.65
CA TYR A 125 8.00 6.58 -19.63
C TYR A 125 8.74 7.87 -20.05
N GLY A 126 8.26 9.02 -19.65
CA GLY A 126 8.88 10.28 -20.07
C GLY A 126 8.73 11.40 -19.07
N THR A 127 7.66 11.41 -18.30
CA THR A 127 7.40 12.41 -17.28
C THR A 127 6.87 11.72 -16.04
N ASP A 128 7.52 11.95 -14.91
CA ASP A 128 7.13 11.39 -13.61
C ASP A 128 5.68 11.76 -13.29
N SER A 129 4.79 10.77 -13.34
CA SER A 129 3.35 10.90 -13.13
C SER A 129 2.93 10.83 -11.66
N ARG A 130 3.89 10.80 -10.74
CA ARG A 130 3.66 10.70 -9.29
C ARG A 130 3.34 12.06 -8.68
N PHE A 131 2.30 12.12 -7.88
CA PHE A 131 1.86 13.32 -7.17
C PHE A 131 2.26 13.27 -5.70
N SER A 132 3.23 14.07 -5.29
CA SER A 132 3.57 14.24 -3.88
C SER A 132 2.51 15.08 -3.17
N ILE A 133 1.86 14.51 -2.17
CA ILE A 133 0.86 15.21 -1.36
C ILE A 133 1.56 15.95 -0.22
N SER A 134 1.70 17.26 -0.33
CA SER A 134 2.37 18.11 0.67
C SER A 134 1.41 18.69 1.71
N ASP A 135 0.13 18.84 1.38
CA ASP A 135 -0.87 19.35 2.31
C ASP A 135 -1.20 18.31 3.40
N LYS A 136 -0.95 18.68 4.66
CA LYS A 136 -1.16 17.81 5.83
C LYS A 136 -2.63 17.46 6.08
N HIS A 137 -3.54 18.38 5.80
CA HIS A 137 -4.96 18.12 5.95
C HIS A 137 -5.44 17.16 4.88
N PHE A 138 -4.98 17.35 3.65
CA PHE A 138 -5.34 16.50 2.54
C PHE A 138 -4.85 15.06 2.73
N MET A 139 -3.56 14.86 3.09
CA MET A 139 -3.00 13.51 3.31
C MET A 139 -3.62 12.76 4.50
N THR A 140 -4.24 13.47 5.46
CA THR A 140 -4.90 12.82 6.60
C THR A 140 -6.39 12.55 6.38
N ASN A 141 -6.92 12.92 5.21
CA ASN A 141 -8.29 12.62 4.80
C ASN A 141 -8.36 11.33 3.98
N TYR A 142 -9.51 10.68 4.00
CA TYR A 142 -9.81 9.51 3.17
C TYR A 142 -9.86 9.91 1.68
N PRO A 143 -9.24 9.16 0.76
CA PRO A 143 -8.62 7.84 0.92
C PRO A 143 -7.18 7.86 1.42
N PHE A 144 -6.46 8.97 1.34
CA PHE A 144 -5.02 9.08 1.58
C PHE A 144 -4.60 8.68 2.99
N SER A 145 -5.45 8.91 3.98
CA SER A 145 -5.20 8.53 5.37
C SER A 145 -5.21 7.01 5.62
N THR A 146 -5.59 6.20 4.62
CA THR A 146 -5.53 4.74 4.72
C THR A 146 -4.15 4.17 4.42
N ALA A 147 -3.30 4.92 3.71
CA ALA A 147 -1.93 4.54 3.44
C ALA A 147 -1.08 4.60 4.72
N VAL A 148 -0.25 3.58 4.92
CA VAL A 148 0.65 3.48 6.07
C VAL A 148 2.07 3.18 5.59
N LYS A 149 3.07 3.63 6.39
CA LYS A 149 4.48 3.31 6.17
C LYS A 149 4.89 2.17 7.10
N LEU A 150 5.60 1.18 6.57
CA LEU A 150 6.20 0.12 7.37
C LEU A 150 7.62 0.51 7.80
N SER A 151 8.06 0.04 8.97
CA SER A 151 9.44 0.26 9.42
C SER A 151 10.46 -0.58 8.65
N SER A 152 10.03 -1.50 7.79
CA SER A 152 10.86 -2.22 6.82
C SER A 152 11.17 -1.40 5.56
N GLY A 153 10.58 -0.21 5.39
CA GLY A 153 10.75 0.62 4.19
C GLY A 153 9.51 0.66 3.30
N CYS A 154 8.76 -0.40 3.25
CA CYS A 154 7.55 -0.55 2.43
C CYS A 154 6.36 0.33 2.87
N SER A 155 5.30 0.24 2.09
CA SER A 155 3.98 0.79 2.33
C SER A 155 2.97 -0.30 2.69
N GLY A 156 1.77 0.11 3.06
CA GLY A 156 0.62 -0.75 3.28
C GLY A 156 -0.67 0.06 3.28
N ILE A 157 -1.80 -0.62 3.44
CA ILE A 157 -3.11 0.01 3.51
C ILE A 157 -3.93 -0.53 4.68
N LEU A 158 -4.63 0.37 5.38
CA LEU A 158 -5.54 0.01 6.48
C LEU A 158 -6.80 -0.65 5.91
N ILE A 159 -7.08 -1.88 6.30
CA ILE A 159 -8.23 -2.69 5.85
C ILE A 159 -9.26 -2.98 6.94
N SER A 160 -8.93 -2.74 8.19
CA SER A 160 -9.82 -2.81 9.35
C SER A 160 -9.25 -1.96 10.50
N PRO A 161 -9.94 -1.79 11.62
CA PRO A 161 -9.40 -1.05 12.76
C PRO A 161 -8.08 -1.61 13.32
N LYS A 162 -7.76 -2.88 13.06
CA LYS A 162 -6.56 -3.55 13.55
C LYS A 162 -5.67 -4.16 12.47
N HIS A 163 -6.08 -4.15 11.21
CA HIS A 163 -5.37 -4.87 10.17
C HIS A 163 -4.86 -3.96 9.07
N VAL A 164 -3.66 -4.27 8.61
CA VAL A 164 -2.98 -3.63 7.47
C VAL A 164 -2.68 -4.71 6.44
N LEU A 165 -3.01 -4.45 5.19
CA LEU A 165 -2.63 -5.26 4.05
C LEU A 165 -1.35 -4.68 3.44
N THR A 166 -0.41 -5.55 3.10
CA THR A 166 0.87 -5.19 2.47
C THR A 166 1.35 -6.35 1.59
N ALA A 167 2.46 -6.19 0.91
CA ALA A 167 3.13 -7.27 0.18
C ALA A 167 3.90 -8.19 1.13
N ALA A 168 3.99 -9.49 0.79
CA ALA A 168 4.68 -10.47 1.61
C ALA A 168 6.20 -10.21 1.62
N HIS A 169 6.79 -9.80 0.49
CA HIS A 169 8.22 -9.50 0.42
C HIS A 169 8.64 -8.36 1.36
N CYS A 170 7.73 -7.53 1.81
CA CYS A 170 8.00 -6.47 2.79
C CYS A 170 8.36 -7.01 4.18
N VAL A 171 8.05 -8.27 4.44
CA VAL A 171 8.21 -8.94 5.74
C VAL A 171 8.91 -10.29 5.68
N HIS A 172 9.00 -10.92 4.46
CA HIS A 172 9.55 -12.26 4.24
C HIS A 172 10.06 -12.39 2.80
N ASN A 173 11.28 -12.84 2.57
CA ASN A 173 11.89 -12.92 1.23
C ASN A 173 11.57 -14.19 0.43
N GLY A 174 10.60 -14.99 0.90
CA GLY A 174 10.27 -16.31 0.34
C GLY A 174 10.96 -17.47 1.05
N THR A 175 12.04 -17.21 1.80
CA THR A 175 12.80 -18.21 2.57
C THR A 175 12.80 -17.91 4.07
N ASP A 176 13.03 -16.66 4.46
CA ASP A 176 13.06 -16.23 5.87
C ASP A 176 12.44 -14.84 6.07
N TYR A 177 12.13 -14.53 7.32
CA TYR A 177 11.62 -13.23 7.73
C TYR A 177 12.70 -12.15 7.68
N VAL A 178 12.31 -10.92 7.33
CA VAL A 178 13.25 -9.79 7.33
C VAL A 178 13.76 -9.50 8.74
N ASN A 179 14.98 -8.99 8.83
CA ASN A 179 15.74 -8.74 10.07
C ASN A 179 14.93 -8.15 11.23
N ASN A 180 14.05 -7.22 10.95
CA ASN A 180 13.29 -6.50 11.95
C ASN A 180 11.82 -6.93 12.06
N ALA A 181 11.42 -8.07 11.48
CA ALA A 181 10.03 -8.51 11.46
C ALA A 181 9.40 -8.63 12.86
N LYS A 182 10.13 -9.14 13.87
CA LYS A 182 9.68 -9.17 15.28
C LYS A 182 9.38 -7.79 15.86
N LYS A 183 10.06 -6.75 15.38
CA LYS A 183 9.95 -5.37 15.89
C LYS A 183 9.23 -4.46 14.88
N LEU A 184 8.57 -5.06 13.90
CA LEU A 184 7.88 -4.33 12.84
C LEU A 184 6.89 -3.32 13.43
N ARG A 185 6.91 -2.12 12.87
CA ARG A 185 6.02 -1.03 13.24
C ARG A 185 5.32 -0.48 12.01
N VAL A 186 4.10 -0.07 12.21
CA VAL A 186 3.26 0.61 11.20
C VAL A 186 3.13 2.07 11.59
N GLY A 187 3.52 2.95 10.68
CA GLY A 187 3.42 4.40 10.80
C GLY A 187 2.15 4.91 10.16
N ILE A 188 1.23 5.42 10.97
CA ILE A 188 -0.04 6.03 10.53
C ILE A 188 0.13 7.54 10.49
N LEU A 189 -0.29 8.18 9.41
CA LEU A 189 -0.20 9.62 9.22
C LEU A 189 -0.97 10.39 10.30
N LYS A 190 -0.31 11.39 10.90
CA LYS A 190 -0.84 12.22 11.97
C LYS A 190 -0.57 13.70 11.69
N ILE A 191 -1.59 14.53 11.92
CA ILE A 191 -1.38 15.98 11.98
C ILE A 191 -0.72 16.29 13.33
N ARG A 192 0.46 16.92 13.31
CA ARG A 192 0.98 17.56 14.53
C ARG A 192 0.10 18.75 14.87
N SER A 193 -0.77 18.63 15.86
CA SER A 193 -1.36 19.81 16.47
C SER A 193 -0.19 20.65 17.03
N LYS A 194 -0.09 21.91 16.63
CA LYS A 194 0.72 22.86 17.40
C LYS A 194 0.11 22.85 18.81
N ARG A 195 0.73 22.15 19.75
CA ARG A 195 0.41 22.34 21.16
C ARG A 195 0.64 23.82 21.40
N GLY A 196 -0.45 24.57 21.56
CA GLY A 196 -0.39 25.93 22.03
C GLY A 196 0.43 25.89 23.33
N GLY A 197 1.61 26.48 23.27
CA GLY A 197 2.39 26.66 24.46
C GLY A 197 1.52 27.47 25.43
N LYS A 198 0.87 26.80 26.37
CA LYS A 198 0.40 27.47 27.56
C LYS A 198 1.65 28.01 28.22
N ARG A 199 2.01 29.26 27.88
CA ARG A 199 2.87 30.09 28.73
C ARG A 199 2.23 30.02 30.10
N ARG A 200 2.84 29.28 31.03
CA ARG A 200 2.61 29.46 32.46
C ARG A 200 2.97 30.92 32.74
N LYS A 201 1.96 31.77 32.77
CA LYS A 201 2.10 33.09 33.45
C LYS A 201 2.48 32.76 34.87
N GLY A 202 3.76 32.94 35.18
CA GLY A 202 4.25 32.94 36.54
C GLY A 202 3.49 34.00 37.28
N SER A 203 2.66 33.59 38.22
CA SER A 203 2.06 34.45 39.22
C SER A 203 3.19 35.01 40.10
N LYS A 204 3.59 36.26 39.85
CA LYS A 204 4.38 37.03 40.82
C LYS A 204 3.45 37.31 42.01
N ARG A 205 3.60 36.53 43.05
CA ARG A 205 3.12 36.91 44.39
C ARG A 205 4.07 37.95 44.95
N ASN A 206 3.66 39.20 44.92
CA ASN A 206 4.24 40.23 45.78
C ASN A 206 3.89 39.88 47.24
N LYS A 207 4.89 39.65 48.07
CA LYS A 207 4.82 39.88 49.52
C LYS A 207 5.97 40.81 49.87
N GLY A 208 5.60 42.01 50.27
CA GLY A 208 6.49 42.97 50.94
C GLY A 208 6.77 42.52 52.36
N GLY A 209 7.88 42.97 52.88
CA GLY A 209 8.32 42.77 54.28
C GLY A 209 9.83 42.95 54.33
N GLU A 210 10.24 44.13 54.70
CA GLU A 210 11.60 44.55 55.11
C GLU A 210 11.90 44.10 56.53
N PRO A 211 13.11 44.50 57.10
CA PRO A 211 14.34 43.74 57.09
C PRO A 211 14.77 43.33 58.49
N GLU A 212 15.85 42.60 58.67
CA GLU A 212 16.85 42.82 59.77
C GLU A 212 17.99 41.82 59.70
N ASP A 213 19.16 42.34 59.69
CA ASP A 213 20.50 42.03 60.11
C ASP A 213 20.93 40.63 60.55
N ALA A 214 22.12 40.29 60.11
CA ALA A 214 23.30 39.88 60.85
C ALA A 214 24.12 38.77 60.20
N ASP A 215 25.30 39.15 59.74
CA ASP A 215 26.64 38.61 59.96
C ASP A 215 26.88 37.09 59.98
N SER A 216 27.76 36.64 59.13
CA SER A 216 29.12 36.09 59.35
C SER A 216 29.65 35.16 58.30
N LEU A 217 30.79 35.51 57.77
CA LEU A 217 31.99 34.77 57.41
C LEU A 217 31.91 33.23 57.07
N SER A 218 32.35 32.79 55.91
CA SER A 218 33.73 32.33 55.65
C SER A 218 33.88 31.51 54.35
N LYS A 219 34.94 31.82 53.58
CA LYS A 219 35.91 31.00 52.84
C LYS A 219 35.34 29.87 51.93
N GLY A 220 35.48 29.86 50.62
CA GLY A 220 36.78 29.78 49.93
C GLY A 220 36.79 28.53 49.05
N GLY A 221 37.06 28.66 47.77
CA GLY A 221 37.31 27.47 46.94
C GLY A 221 37.20 27.70 45.42
N LYS A 222 38.17 28.44 44.86
CA LYS A 222 38.42 28.46 43.41
C LYS A 222 38.90 27.11 42.93
N LYS A 223 38.31 26.56 41.89
CA LYS A 223 38.98 25.63 40.96
C LYS A 223 38.68 26.00 39.52
N GLN A 224 39.68 26.68 38.93
CA GLN A 224 39.86 26.80 37.48
C GLN A 224 40.10 25.42 36.88
N ARG A 225 39.47 25.15 35.77
CA ARG A 225 39.96 24.09 34.84
C ARG A 225 40.00 24.59 33.40
N ARG A 226 41.18 24.50 32.89
CA ARG A 226 41.78 25.01 31.68
C ARG A 226 41.03 24.59 30.40
N LYS A 227 40.97 25.55 29.46
CA LYS A 227 40.76 25.35 28.00
C LYS A 227 42.00 24.70 27.41
N SER A 228 41.83 23.72 26.54
CA SER A 228 42.82 23.38 25.54
C SER A 228 42.22 23.55 24.16
N VAL A 229 42.80 24.46 23.42
CA VAL A 229 42.60 24.76 22.02
C VAL A 229 43.43 23.77 21.20
N GLN A 230 42.81 23.15 20.19
CA GLN A 230 43.59 22.59 19.10
C GLN A 230 42.95 22.97 17.77
N LYS A 231 43.59 23.92 17.10
CA LYS A 231 43.39 24.27 15.70
C LYS A 231 43.94 23.17 14.83
N ARG A 232 43.22 22.75 13.80
CA ARG A 232 43.82 22.34 12.53
C ARG A 232 42.98 22.88 11.39
N SER A 233 43.61 23.56 10.51
CA SER A 233 43.23 24.20 9.28
C SER A 233 43.06 23.20 8.14
N ALA A 234 42.00 23.33 7.33
CA ALA A 234 42.07 23.09 5.89
C ALA A 234 41.03 24.00 5.22
N ALA A 235 41.51 24.77 4.28
CA ALA A 235 40.75 25.67 3.43
C ALA A 235 40.11 24.85 2.31
N GLU A 236 38.83 25.08 2.02
CA GLU A 236 38.21 24.78 0.74
C GLU A 236 37.24 25.88 0.34
N GLU A 237 37.28 26.15 -0.89
CA GLU A 237 36.90 27.26 -1.75
C GLU A 237 35.38 27.59 -1.67
N LYS A 238 35.07 28.85 -1.50
CA LYS A 238 33.70 29.39 -1.65
C LYS A 238 33.42 29.63 -3.13
N ILE A 239 32.49 28.88 -3.69
CA ILE A 239 31.74 29.29 -4.88
C ILE A 239 30.40 29.84 -4.40
N SER A 240 30.27 31.14 -4.50
CA SER A 240 29.03 31.88 -4.28
C SER A 240 28.11 31.73 -5.51
N THR A 241 26.99 31.03 -5.37
CA THR A 241 25.85 31.19 -6.27
C THR A 241 24.69 31.79 -5.47
N GLU A 242 24.37 33.02 -5.79
CA GLU A 242 23.13 33.67 -5.40
C GLU A 242 21.94 32.87 -5.96
N SER A 243 21.17 32.25 -5.09
CA SER A 243 19.84 31.77 -5.43
C SER A 243 18.80 32.50 -4.59
N GLY A 244 17.86 33.09 -5.28
CA GLY A 244 16.77 33.89 -4.73
C GLY A 244 16.05 33.20 -3.59
N ARG A 245 15.85 33.95 -2.51
CA ARG A 245 15.09 33.56 -1.33
C ARG A 245 13.60 33.53 -1.68
N GLU A 246 13.13 32.44 -2.29
CA GLU A 246 11.71 32.10 -2.25
C GLU A 246 11.32 31.84 -0.79
N ARG A 247 10.33 32.61 -0.31
CA ARG A 247 9.69 32.34 1.00
C ARG A 247 8.89 31.06 0.89
N GLY A 248 9.57 29.91 0.94
CA GLY A 248 8.97 28.60 0.97
C GLY A 248 8.09 28.47 2.23
N SER A 249 6.81 28.31 2.01
CA SER A 249 5.86 27.81 2.99
C SER A 249 6.51 26.63 3.72
N SER A 250 6.71 26.73 5.05
CA SER A 250 7.31 25.69 5.86
C SER A 250 6.35 24.50 5.99
N GLY A 251 6.22 23.73 4.92
CA GLY A 251 5.56 22.45 4.86
C GLY A 251 6.34 21.47 5.74
N GLY A 252 6.06 21.43 7.06
CA GLY A 252 6.76 20.52 7.96
C GLY A 252 6.52 19.08 7.50
N LYS A 253 7.59 18.26 7.52
CA LYS A 253 7.56 16.82 7.19
C LYS A 253 6.37 16.12 7.85
N PRO A 254 5.69 15.17 7.18
CA PRO A 254 4.60 14.41 7.77
C PRO A 254 5.09 13.72 9.05
N SER A 255 4.23 13.66 10.05
CA SER A 255 4.52 12.93 11.28
C SER A 255 3.74 11.63 11.30
N PHE A 256 4.37 10.57 11.82
CA PHE A 256 3.74 9.26 11.94
C PHE A 256 3.46 8.95 13.41
N GLN A 257 2.31 8.34 13.64
CA GLN A 257 2.04 7.63 14.87
C GLN A 257 2.40 6.16 14.64
N TRP A 258 3.49 5.72 15.25
CA TRP A 258 3.96 4.35 15.12
C TRP A 258 3.24 3.42 16.09
N THR A 259 2.77 2.28 15.59
CA THR A 259 2.21 1.18 16.38
C THR A 259 2.96 -0.11 16.08
N ARG A 260 3.03 -1.04 17.04
CA ARG A 260 3.65 -2.35 16.85
C ARG A 260 2.69 -3.30 16.17
N VAL A 261 3.25 -4.21 15.41
CA VAL A 261 2.56 -5.38 14.85
C VAL A 261 2.54 -6.47 15.94
N LYS A 262 1.40 -7.13 16.10
CA LYS A 262 1.18 -8.26 17.02
C LYS A 262 1.47 -9.58 16.32
N SER A 263 1.00 -9.72 15.06
CA SER A 263 1.19 -10.91 14.24
C SER A 263 1.25 -10.55 12.76
N ILE A 264 1.93 -11.39 11.98
CA ILE A 264 2.09 -11.31 10.53
C ILE A 264 1.56 -12.62 9.97
N GLN A 265 0.67 -12.56 8.99
CA GLN A 265 0.12 -13.71 8.27
C GLN A 265 0.55 -13.67 6.83
N ILE A 266 1.10 -14.78 6.33
CA ILE A 266 1.66 -14.92 4.99
C ILE A 266 1.17 -16.24 4.39
N PRO A 267 0.63 -16.26 3.15
CA PRO A 267 0.21 -17.48 2.49
C PRO A 267 1.41 -18.37 2.15
N LYS A 268 1.22 -19.66 2.19
CA LYS A 268 2.27 -20.66 1.91
C LYS A 268 2.75 -20.58 0.46
N GLY A 269 1.89 -20.15 -0.47
CA GLY A 269 2.24 -19.92 -1.87
C GLY A 269 3.32 -18.86 -2.10
N TRP A 270 3.60 -17.98 -1.13
CA TRP A 270 4.72 -17.04 -1.20
C TRP A 270 6.09 -17.71 -0.99
N PHE A 271 6.13 -18.88 -0.35
CA PHE A 271 7.39 -19.54 -0.01
C PHE A 271 7.99 -20.22 -1.24
N LYS A 272 9.26 -19.97 -1.51
CA LYS A 272 9.98 -20.50 -2.68
C LYS A 272 10.00 -22.03 -2.75
N GLU A 273 9.96 -22.69 -1.59
CA GLU A 273 9.85 -24.15 -1.49
C GLU A 273 8.56 -24.72 -2.09
N VAL A 274 7.52 -23.90 -2.18
CA VAL A 274 6.16 -24.33 -2.56
C VAL A 274 5.83 -23.94 -3.99
N THR A 275 6.16 -22.70 -4.40
CA THR A 275 5.80 -22.16 -5.72
C THR A 275 6.98 -21.40 -6.33
N GLU A 276 7.97 -22.11 -6.86
CA GLU A 276 9.16 -21.47 -7.43
C GLU A 276 8.83 -20.45 -8.52
N LYS A 277 7.89 -20.77 -9.41
CA LYS A 277 7.52 -19.94 -10.58
C LYS A 277 6.38 -18.94 -10.31
N MET A 278 5.51 -19.22 -9.36
CA MET A 278 4.27 -18.46 -9.11
C MET A 278 4.25 -17.75 -7.76
N SER A 279 5.37 -17.67 -7.05
CA SER A 279 5.39 -17.07 -5.71
C SER A 279 4.87 -15.63 -5.69
N ILE A 280 5.09 -14.87 -6.75
CA ILE A 280 4.60 -13.49 -6.88
C ILE A 280 3.08 -13.39 -6.84
N ASP A 281 2.35 -14.42 -7.27
CA ASP A 281 0.88 -14.46 -7.22
C ASP A 281 0.37 -14.43 -5.77
N TYR A 282 1.22 -14.83 -4.83
CA TYR A 282 0.96 -14.88 -3.40
C TYR A 282 1.71 -13.82 -2.60
N ASP A 283 2.23 -12.78 -3.27
CA ASP A 283 2.96 -11.69 -2.61
C ASP A 283 2.01 -10.73 -1.87
N TYR A 284 1.34 -11.25 -0.82
CA TYR A 284 0.51 -10.46 0.07
C TYR A 284 0.63 -10.95 1.51
N ALA A 285 0.48 -10.02 2.45
CA ALA A 285 0.52 -10.31 3.88
C ALA A 285 -0.45 -9.41 4.65
N VAL A 286 -0.99 -9.93 5.75
CA VAL A 286 -1.80 -9.16 6.69
C VAL A 286 -1.05 -9.01 8.01
N LEU A 287 -1.00 -7.76 8.49
CA LEU A 287 -0.40 -7.38 9.76
C LEU A 287 -1.49 -7.06 10.76
N GLU A 288 -1.56 -7.78 11.88
CA GLU A 288 -2.44 -7.43 13.00
C GLU A 288 -1.72 -6.40 13.89
N LEU A 289 -2.33 -5.25 14.11
CA LEU A 289 -1.81 -4.20 14.98
C LEU A 289 -2.05 -4.55 16.46
N LYS A 290 -1.05 -4.27 17.31
CA LYS A 290 -1.19 -4.45 18.76
C LYS A 290 -2.30 -3.60 19.37
N ARG A 291 -2.58 -2.43 18.79
CA ARG A 291 -3.63 -1.51 19.22
C ARG A 291 -4.45 -1.03 18.02
N PRO A 292 -5.77 -0.96 18.14
CA PRO A 292 -6.61 -0.46 17.06
C PRO A 292 -6.32 1.02 16.79
N HIS A 293 -6.45 1.41 15.54
CA HIS A 293 -6.39 2.81 15.12
C HIS A 293 -7.79 3.43 15.02
N LYS A 294 -7.84 4.76 15.04
CA LYS A 294 -9.09 5.53 14.92
C LYS A 294 -9.29 6.15 13.52
N LYS A 295 -8.50 5.76 12.54
CA LYS A 295 -8.60 6.26 11.17
C LYS A 295 -9.64 5.45 10.39
N LYS A 296 -10.20 6.07 9.33
CA LYS A 296 -10.95 5.31 8.34
C LYS A 296 -10.04 4.28 7.69
N TYR A 297 -10.57 3.14 7.36
CA TYR A 297 -9.92 2.09 6.59
C TYR A 297 -10.65 1.90 5.26
N MET A 298 -10.07 1.20 4.32
CA MET A 298 -10.67 0.92 3.03
C MET A 298 -11.07 -0.56 2.97
N GLU A 299 -12.29 -0.80 2.52
CA GLU A 299 -12.82 -2.16 2.37
C GLU A 299 -12.14 -2.86 1.20
N LEU A 300 -12.00 -4.16 1.33
CA LEU A 300 -11.57 -5.04 0.25
C LEU A 300 -12.71 -5.31 -0.72
N ALA A 301 -12.33 -5.69 -1.93
CA ALA A 301 -13.22 -6.28 -2.90
C ALA A 301 -12.50 -7.35 -3.70
N VAL A 302 -13.25 -8.27 -4.27
CA VAL A 302 -12.72 -9.20 -5.27
C VAL A 302 -12.43 -8.41 -6.55
N SER A 303 -11.28 -8.60 -7.16
CA SER A 303 -10.98 -8.01 -8.48
C SER A 303 -12.02 -8.46 -9.50
N PRO A 304 -12.46 -7.60 -10.41
CA PRO A 304 -13.26 -8.01 -11.55
C PRO A 304 -12.62 -9.18 -12.30
N GLU A 305 -13.42 -9.92 -13.07
CA GLU A 305 -12.91 -11.03 -13.88
C GLU A 305 -11.83 -10.57 -14.86
N VAL A 306 -10.98 -11.51 -15.27
CA VAL A 306 -9.97 -11.29 -16.31
C VAL A 306 -10.65 -10.74 -17.57
N GLU A 307 -9.98 -9.85 -18.29
CA GLU A 307 -10.45 -9.11 -19.48
C GLU A 307 -11.38 -7.90 -19.21
N LYS A 308 -11.83 -7.71 -17.99
CA LYS A 308 -12.66 -6.54 -17.64
C LYS A 308 -11.87 -5.31 -17.17
N MET A 309 -10.59 -5.50 -16.82
CA MET A 309 -9.77 -4.43 -16.26
C MET A 309 -8.82 -3.69 -17.21
N PRO A 310 -8.38 -4.26 -18.39
CA PRO A 310 -7.48 -3.54 -19.27
C PRO A 310 -8.04 -2.17 -19.68
N GLY A 311 -7.23 -1.12 -19.50
CA GLY A 311 -7.65 0.26 -19.70
C GLY A 311 -8.32 0.93 -18.50
N SER A 312 -8.74 0.15 -17.50
CA SER A 312 -9.36 0.67 -16.30
C SER A 312 -8.38 1.44 -15.43
N ARG A 313 -8.85 2.56 -14.89
CA ARG A 313 -8.04 3.42 -14.02
C ARG A 313 -7.99 2.87 -12.59
N VAL A 314 -6.77 2.59 -12.15
CA VAL A 314 -6.46 2.21 -10.78
C VAL A 314 -5.75 3.34 -10.03
N HIS A 315 -5.87 3.34 -8.72
CA HIS A 315 -5.32 4.36 -7.85
C HIS A 315 -4.60 3.70 -6.67
N PHE A 316 -3.47 4.27 -6.25
CA PHE A 316 -2.83 3.88 -5.00
C PHE A 316 -1.95 4.99 -4.41
N SER A 317 -1.62 4.86 -3.15
CA SER A 317 -0.75 5.80 -2.44
C SER A 317 0.23 5.05 -1.56
N GLY A 318 1.49 5.50 -1.58
CA GLY A 318 2.57 4.88 -0.83
C GLY A 318 3.63 5.89 -0.41
N PHE A 319 4.72 5.37 0.15
CA PHE A 319 5.84 6.15 0.66
C PHE A 319 7.12 5.74 -0.05
N ASP A 320 7.35 6.34 -1.19
CA ASP A 320 8.48 6.08 -2.06
C ASP A 320 9.81 6.39 -1.35
N GLU A 321 10.86 5.65 -1.67
CA GLU A 321 12.19 5.83 -1.05
C GLU A 321 12.87 7.11 -1.51
N ASP A 322 12.72 7.47 -2.78
CA ASP A 322 13.26 8.71 -3.37
C ASP A 322 12.57 9.97 -2.86
N ARG A 323 11.36 9.86 -2.27
CA ARG A 323 10.56 10.97 -1.71
C ARG A 323 10.34 10.82 -0.21
N LEU A 324 11.42 10.75 0.53
CA LEU A 324 11.44 10.43 1.96
C LEU A 324 10.41 11.23 2.78
N GLY A 325 9.50 10.48 3.40
CA GLY A 325 8.49 11.01 4.31
C GLY A 325 7.33 11.72 3.62
N GLN A 326 7.24 11.72 2.31
CA GLN A 326 6.08 12.23 1.57
C GLN A 326 5.10 11.10 1.27
N LEU A 327 3.83 11.42 1.26
CA LEU A 327 2.82 10.52 0.72
C LEU A 327 2.73 10.79 -0.79
N VAL A 328 2.96 9.76 -1.57
CA VAL A 328 2.93 9.82 -3.04
C VAL A 328 1.67 9.14 -3.53
N TYR A 329 0.87 9.87 -4.27
CA TYR A 329 -0.33 9.35 -4.92
C TYR A 329 -0.08 9.19 -6.42
N ARG A 330 -0.66 8.15 -6.99
CA ARG A 330 -0.60 7.87 -8.42
C ARG A 330 -1.86 7.19 -8.92
N PHE A 331 -2.07 7.32 -10.21
CA PHE A 331 -3.11 6.60 -10.92
C PHE A 331 -2.66 6.32 -12.36
N CYS A 332 -3.01 5.16 -12.87
CA CYS A 332 -2.74 4.75 -14.23
C CYS A 332 -3.79 3.75 -14.71
N SER A 333 -3.67 3.32 -15.95
CA SER A 333 -4.50 2.25 -16.48
C SER A 333 -3.77 0.91 -16.39
N ILE A 334 -4.52 -0.14 -16.11
CA ILE A 334 -4.02 -1.51 -16.23
C ILE A 334 -3.75 -1.78 -17.71
N SER A 335 -2.58 -2.32 -17.98
CA SER A 335 -2.12 -2.59 -19.34
C SER A 335 -2.41 -4.03 -19.76
N GLU A 336 -2.04 -4.97 -18.91
CA GLU A 336 -2.24 -6.40 -19.08
C GLU A 336 -2.70 -7.01 -17.77
N GLU A 337 -3.25 -8.21 -17.83
CA GLU A 337 -3.62 -8.97 -16.65
C GLU A 337 -3.49 -10.48 -16.87
N SER A 338 -3.24 -11.19 -15.79
CA SER A 338 -3.39 -12.63 -15.69
C SER A 338 -4.45 -12.98 -14.65
N SER A 339 -4.65 -14.26 -14.38
CA SER A 339 -5.59 -14.70 -13.33
C SER A 339 -5.28 -14.09 -11.97
N ASP A 340 -4.01 -13.88 -11.64
CA ASP A 340 -3.54 -13.50 -10.31
C ASP A 340 -2.84 -12.16 -10.24
N LEU A 341 -2.45 -11.55 -11.39
CA LEU A 341 -1.65 -10.34 -11.44
C LEU A 341 -2.25 -9.27 -12.36
N PHE A 342 -2.01 -8.00 -12.01
CA PHE A 342 -2.15 -6.84 -12.90
C PHE A 342 -0.78 -6.31 -13.28
N TYR A 343 -0.64 -5.92 -14.55
CA TYR A 343 0.55 -5.30 -15.13
C TYR A 343 0.22 -3.88 -15.55
N GLN A 344 1.04 -2.93 -15.15
CA GLN A 344 0.78 -1.51 -15.30
C GLN A 344 2.07 -0.69 -15.45
N TYR A 345 1.92 0.56 -15.91
CA TYR A 345 3.02 1.52 -16.09
C TYR A 345 2.89 2.74 -15.17
N CYS A 346 2.35 2.58 -13.96
CA CYS A 346 2.41 3.64 -12.97
C CYS A 346 3.85 3.82 -12.50
N ASP A 347 4.37 5.05 -12.52
CA ASP A 347 5.66 5.32 -11.90
C ASP A 347 5.62 4.99 -10.41
N ALA A 348 6.57 4.19 -9.96
CA ALA A 348 6.65 3.73 -8.58
C ALA A 348 8.11 3.48 -8.18
N ASP A 349 8.40 3.68 -6.91
CA ASP A 349 9.70 3.45 -6.32
C ASP A 349 9.60 2.35 -5.25
N PRO A 350 10.66 1.60 -4.92
CA PRO A 350 10.63 0.43 -4.04
C PRO A 350 9.86 0.61 -2.74
N GLY A 351 9.93 1.77 -2.10
CA GLY A 351 9.17 2.06 -0.87
C GLY A 351 7.65 2.04 -1.04
N SER A 352 7.11 2.08 -2.26
CA SER A 352 5.69 1.96 -2.56
C SER A 352 5.17 0.52 -2.50
N SER A 353 6.04 -0.48 -2.46
CA SER A 353 5.69 -1.90 -2.31
C SER A 353 4.72 -2.13 -1.15
N GLY A 354 3.70 -2.94 -1.36
CA GLY A 354 2.63 -3.21 -0.39
C GLY A 354 1.50 -2.16 -0.36
N SER A 355 1.55 -1.12 -1.21
CA SER A 355 0.44 -0.18 -1.34
C SER A 355 -0.82 -0.88 -1.85
N GLY A 356 -1.96 -0.60 -1.24
CA GLY A 356 -3.25 -1.11 -1.72
C GLY A 356 -3.71 -0.37 -2.96
N ILE A 357 -3.96 -1.11 -4.02
CA ILE A 357 -4.53 -0.61 -5.27
C ILE A 357 -6.04 -0.66 -5.18
N TYR A 358 -6.69 0.46 -5.46
CA TYR A 358 -8.14 0.58 -5.35
C TYR A 358 -8.76 1.20 -6.60
N ILE A 359 -10.03 0.86 -6.80
CA ILE A 359 -10.88 1.41 -7.83
C ILE A 359 -12.12 2.09 -7.20
N ARG A 360 -12.85 2.85 -8.01
CA ARG A 360 -14.14 3.41 -7.64
C ARG A 360 -15.23 2.51 -8.18
N LEU A 361 -16.03 1.94 -7.28
CA LEU A 361 -17.15 1.07 -7.62
C LEU A 361 -18.47 1.77 -7.28
N LYS A 362 -19.45 1.60 -8.14
CA LYS A 362 -20.82 2.01 -7.87
C LYS A 362 -21.57 0.84 -7.25
N GLU A 363 -22.13 1.02 -6.06
CA GLU A 363 -22.94 -0.05 -5.46
C GLU A 363 -24.23 -0.22 -6.26
N PRO A 364 -24.63 -1.48 -6.56
CA PRO A 364 -25.95 -1.76 -7.15
C PRO A 364 -27.04 -1.06 -6.35
N ASN A 365 -27.95 -0.37 -7.04
CA ASN A 365 -29.08 0.35 -6.43
C ASN A 365 -28.74 1.54 -5.51
N LYS A 366 -27.49 1.97 -5.44
CA LYS A 366 -27.07 3.17 -4.69
C LYS A 366 -26.40 4.20 -5.59
N LYS A 367 -26.77 5.48 -5.41
CA LYS A 367 -26.12 6.60 -6.15
C LYS A 367 -24.71 6.94 -5.66
N LYS A 368 -24.15 6.13 -4.73
CA LYS A 368 -22.86 6.43 -4.10
C LYS A 368 -21.75 5.56 -4.66
N TRP A 369 -20.64 6.21 -5.00
CA TRP A 369 -19.39 5.56 -5.34
C TRP A 369 -18.61 5.21 -4.07
N ARG A 370 -18.08 3.99 -4.02
CA ARG A 370 -17.17 3.55 -2.98
C ARG A 370 -15.80 3.23 -3.56
N ARG A 371 -14.78 3.43 -2.76
CA ARG A 371 -13.42 2.98 -3.09
C ARG A 371 -13.20 1.65 -2.41
N LYS A 372 -12.77 0.67 -3.19
CA LYS A 372 -12.51 -0.69 -2.71
C LYS A 372 -11.13 -1.14 -3.20
N ILE A 373 -10.38 -1.83 -2.35
CA ILE A 373 -9.08 -2.40 -2.67
C ILE A 373 -9.32 -3.65 -3.50
N VAL A 374 -8.68 -3.73 -4.67
CA VAL A 374 -8.78 -4.87 -5.60
C VAL A 374 -7.44 -5.55 -5.85
N ALA A 375 -6.32 -4.92 -5.47
CA ALA A 375 -4.98 -5.49 -5.63
C ALA A 375 -3.99 -4.89 -4.63
N ILE A 376 -2.81 -5.51 -4.53
CA ILE A 376 -1.65 -5.06 -3.74
C ILE A 376 -0.49 -4.81 -4.70
N TYR A 377 0.10 -3.61 -4.66
CA TYR A 377 1.28 -3.31 -5.44
C TYR A 377 2.47 -4.15 -4.93
N SER A 378 3.02 -4.98 -5.80
CA SER A 378 4.14 -5.84 -5.47
C SER A 378 5.46 -5.14 -5.78
N GLY A 379 5.69 -4.79 -7.03
CA GLY A 379 6.93 -4.14 -7.43
C GLY A 379 7.09 -4.14 -8.94
N HIS A 380 8.34 -4.00 -9.35
CA HIS A 380 8.77 -3.96 -10.73
C HIS A 380 9.22 -5.35 -11.21
N GLN A 381 8.90 -5.70 -12.44
CA GLN A 381 9.26 -6.98 -13.04
C GLN A 381 9.47 -6.84 -14.56
N TRP A 382 10.54 -7.45 -15.06
CA TRP A 382 10.71 -7.72 -16.47
C TRP A 382 9.89 -8.95 -16.87
N VAL A 383 9.06 -8.80 -17.88
CA VAL A 383 8.11 -9.80 -18.32
C VAL A 383 8.25 -10.00 -19.83
N GLU A 384 8.33 -11.25 -20.28
CA GLU A 384 8.31 -11.56 -21.70
C GLU A 384 6.88 -11.46 -22.25
N VAL A 385 6.72 -10.67 -23.33
CA VAL A 385 5.47 -10.47 -24.04
C VAL A 385 5.76 -10.53 -25.54
N ASN A 386 5.24 -11.53 -26.24
CA ASN A 386 5.48 -11.77 -27.68
C ASN A 386 6.99 -11.87 -28.04
N GLY A 387 7.79 -12.50 -27.16
CA GLY A 387 9.23 -12.67 -27.36
C GLY A 387 10.08 -11.43 -27.06
N GLU A 388 9.49 -10.34 -26.58
CA GLU A 388 10.18 -9.12 -26.16
C GLU A 388 10.11 -8.93 -24.64
N GLN A 389 11.23 -8.57 -24.03
CA GLN A 389 11.26 -8.22 -22.61
C GLN A 389 10.64 -6.84 -22.42
N GLN A 390 9.57 -6.77 -21.63
CA GLN A 390 8.88 -5.54 -21.28
C GLN A 390 8.95 -5.32 -19.77
N ASP A 391 9.12 -4.07 -19.41
CA ASP A 391 9.20 -3.61 -18.03
C ASP A 391 7.79 -3.25 -17.53
N TYR A 392 7.35 -3.91 -16.46
CA TYR A 392 6.05 -3.64 -15.84
C TYR A 392 6.16 -3.43 -14.32
N ASN A 393 5.31 -2.59 -13.82
CA ASN A 393 4.93 -2.61 -12.42
C ASN A 393 3.80 -3.63 -12.23
N VAL A 394 3.98 -4.53 -11.25
CA VAL A 394 3.12 -5.69 -11.02
C VAL A 394 2.34 -5.54 -9.72
N ALA A 395 1.10 -5.98 -9.72
CA ALA A 395 0.26 -6.01 -8.54
C ALA A 395 -0.52 -7.32 -8.43
N VAL A 396 -0.58 -7.85 -7.22
CA VAL A 396 -1.33 -9.08 -6.89
C VAL A 396 -2.81 -8.77 -6.84
N ARG A 397 -3.60 -9.43 -7.66
CA ARG A 397 -5.07 -9.32 -7.67
C ARG A 397 -5.67 -9.96 -6.43
N ILE A 398 -6.73 -9.36 -5.90
CA ILE A 398 -7.54 -9.98 -4.86
C ILE A 398 -8.58 -10.87 -5.53
N THR A 399 -8.20 -12.11 -5.82
CA THR A 399 -9.11 -13.15 -6.35
C THR A 399 -10.12 -13.58 -5.28
N PRO A 400 -11.22 -14.30 -5.62
CA PRO A 400 -12.18 -14.80 -4.62
C PRO A 400 -11.53 -15.61 -3.49
N LEU A 401 -10.52 -16.43 -3.81
CA LEU A 401 -9.79 -17.23 -2.81
C LEU A 401 -8.93 -16.37 -1.89
N LYS A 402 -8.18 -15.40 -2.44
CA LYS A 402 -7.37 -14.46 -1.65
C LYS A 402 -8.24 -13.57 -0.78
N TYR A 403 -9.39 -13.13 -1.31
CA TYR A 403 -10.38 -12.37 -0.52
C TYR A 403 -10.87 -13.18 0.66
N ALA A 404 -11.28 -14.45 0.43
CA ALA A 404 -11.75 -15.34 1.48
C ALA A 404 -10.68 -15.57 2.55
N GLN A 405 -9.42 -15.74 2.15
CA GLN A 405 -8.31 -15.91 3.08
C GLN A 405 -8.04 -14.64 3.90
N ILE A 406 -7.95 -13.48 3.26
CA ILE A 406 -7.72 -12.20 3.97
C ILE A 406 -8.87 -11.91 4.92
N CYS A 407 -10.10 -12.18 4.50
CA CYS A 407 -11.29 -12.02 5.33
C CYS A 407 -11.25 -12.96 6.55
N LEU A 408 -10.86 -14.21 6.37
CA LEU A 408 -10.64 -15.16 7.48
C LEU A 408 -9.59 -14.63 8.48
N TRP A 409 -8.51 -14.04 8.00
CA TRP A 409 -7.47 -13.45 8.84
C TRP A 409 -7.96 -12.23 9.64
N ILE A 410 -8.89 -11.45 9.08
CA ILE A 410 -9.45 -10.28 9.75
C ILE A 410 -10.46 -10.68 10.84
N HIS A 411 -11.35 -11.61 10.52
CA HIS A 411 -12.54 -11.92 11.35
C HIS A 411 -12.38 -13.20 12.17
N GLY A 412 -11.40 -14.07 11.86
CA GLY A 412 -11.20 -15.37 12.50
C GLY A 412 -12.25 -16.42 12.13
N ASN A 413 -13.26 -16.04 11.33
CA ASN A 413 -14.29 -16.94 10.80
C ASN A 413 -14.72 -16.48 9.41
N ASN A 414 -15.46 -17.33 8.69
CA ASN A 414 -15.95 -17.02 7.34
C ASN A 414 -17.41 -16.52 7.31
N ALA A 415 -18.07 -16.36 8.44
CA ALA A 415 -19.48 -15.95 8.45
C ALA A 415 -19.69 -14.55 7.88
N ASP A 416 -18.73 -13.66 8.17
CA ASP A 416 -18.75 -12.26 7.70
C ASP A 416 -18.14 -12.07 6.30
N CYS A 417 -17.68 -13.16 5.65
CA CYS A 417 -16.92 -13.14 4.40
C CYS A 417 -17.75 -13.53 3.17
N THR A 418 -19.04 -13.49 3.25
CA THR A 418 -19.95 -13.99 2.19
C THR A 418 -20.27 -12.97 1.10
N GLN A 419 -19.86 -11.72 1.29
CA GLN A 419 -20.07 -10.61 0.34
C GLN A 419 -18.75 -9.90 0.08
N GLY A 420 -18.22 -10.07 -1.12
CA GLY A 420 -17.00 -9.41 -1.61
C GLY A 420 -17.30 -8.09 -2.34
#